data_8b255a6de5d6ba5020e1b286084e76c6
#
_entry.id   8b255a6de5d6ba5020e1b286084e76c6
#
_cell.length_a   1.000
_cell.length_b   1.000
_cell.length_c   1.000
_cell.angle_alpha   90.00
_cell.angle_beta   90.00
_cell.angle_gamma   90.00
#
_symmetry.space_group_name_H-M   'P 1'
#
loop_
_entity.id
_entity.type
_entity.pdbx_description
1 polymer ?
#
loop_
_entity_poly.entity_id
_entity_poly.type
_entity_poly.pdbx_seq_one_letter_code
_entity_poly.pdbx_strand_id
1 'polypeptide(L)'
;MMGKRLKAFQHAHGLDGFAVKSLVMGLVFALIAAACLVQLSLVQLLEGKATAQAATNARTVKVVTSANRGRILDANGTVLAQSVERYNIIGVPDAATSFTPVACGSKQAETLGYCHQIDGKPVGATGAAAVARLLAPVLDMDAMELGARLNGTGQYVVIKRDVTPQIKRQIDKMGLYGIVYGELSSERVYAENTLLGALLGGVNADGHGAAGLEQTFDKTLSGTDGYTVYQRGGGGEVIPGTVTESKDAVDGKDVTLTIDADVDWYVKKVLAEGVESSNAQWGIAVVMDTQTGGIVALEDSDQIKAGSDEAKLNVSRAVSQTFEPGSIGKVPALAAILQNGAHKITDKFTVPYEYTKNGQTFHDAVEHGNEHWTLAGILQNSSNVGMVMASQNVSSQQRYDMLTKFGIGQATGLNLPGESKGTLGTPESWDGRTRDTVLFGQGYTVNALQLTRAVSVIANGGVMRQPSIVKSVTDADGHVTEKTGDAGTRVIDENISNEIRNAMESVAEEYQKTAGVNGYRVAAKTGTAEVVGATGQLTSIIADFSGIIPADNPRYVVTVVMLDPDGMYGGTTSGKLFAQIGEFLMQKYEVPTSAPRTDAIPVDW
;
A
#
# COMPACT_ATOMS: atom_id res chain seq x y z
N MET A 1 -26.97 -7.64 -86.27
CA MET A 1 -25.88 -7.25 -87.24
C MET A 1 -24.70 -8.20 -87.21
N MET A 2 -24.29 -8.76 -86.09
CA MET A 2 -23.11 -9.61 -85.94
C MET A 2 -23.18 -10.94 -86.73
N GLY A 3 -24.37 -11.58 -86.82
CA GLY A 3 -24.58 -12.85 -87.55
C GLY A 3 -24.50 -12.76 -89.11
N LYS A 4 -24.80 -11.60 -89.68
CA LYS A 4 -24.65 -11.40 -91.14
C LYS A 4 -23.18 -11.18 -91.57
N ARG A 5 -22.40 -10.53 -90.76
CA ARG A 5 -20.94 -10.34 -91.00
C ARG A 5 -20.15 -11.63 -90.82
N LEU A 6 -20.56 -12.50 -89.88
CA LEU A 6 -19.96 -13.77 -89.65
C LEU A 6 -20.18 -14.73 -90.84
N LYS A 7 -21.40 -14.74 -91.43
CA LYS A 7 -21.69 -15.54 -92.65
C LYS A 7 -20.98 -15.02 -93.88
N ALA A 8 -20.77 -13.76 -94.06
CA ALA A 8 -19.99 -13.17 -95.15
C ALA A 8 -18.49 -13.53 -95.04
N PHE A 9 -17.94 -13.55 -93.85
CA PHE A 9 -16.56 -13.93 -93.54
C PHE A 9 -16.35 -15.47 -93.81
N GLN A 10 -17.32 -16.33 -93.46
CA GLN A 10 -17.31 -17.74 -93.73
C GLN A 10 -17.23 -18.05 -95.24
N HIS A 11 -18.03 -17.28 -96.05
CA HIS A 11 -18.07 -17.48 -97.53
C HIS A 11 -16.81 -16.99 -98.25
N ALA A 12 -16.13 -15.95 -97.71
CA ALA A 12 -14.92 -15.36 -98.27
C ALA A 12 -13.65 -16.25 -98.09
N HIS A 13 -13.64 -17.11 -97.02
CA HIS A 13 -12.42 -17.85 -96.64
C HIS A 13 -12.60 -19.41 -96.69
N GLY A 14 -13.76 -19.92 -97.23
CA GLY A 14 -14.01 -21.33 -97.38
C GLY A 14 -14.03 -22.16 -96.07
N LEU A 15 -14.26 -21.48 -94.94
CA LEU A 15 -14.30 -22.14 -93.62
C LEU A 15 -15.66 -22.72 -93.33
N ASP A 16 -15.73 -23.97 -92.92
CA ASP A 16 -16.93 -24.59 -92.44
C ASP A 16 -17.37 -24.08 -91.06
N GLY A 17 -18.64 -24.28 -90.70
CA GLY A 17 -19.19 -23.72 -89.45
C GLY A 17 -18.50 -24.17 -88.17
N PHE A 18 -17.77 -25.33 -88.23
CA PHE A 18 -17.02 -25.82 -87.09
C PHE A 18 -15.67 -25.09 -86.96
N ALA A 19 -14.95 -24.85 -88.04
CA ALA A 19 -13.68 -24.12 -88.05
C ALA A 19 -13.85 -22.64 -87.50
N VAL A 20 -14.94 -21.95 -87.89
CA VAL A 20 -15.21 -20.61 -87.39
C VAL A 20 -15.54 -20.60 -85.88
N LYS A 21 -16.33 -21.60 -85.41
CA LYS A 21 -16.61 -21.70 -83.95
C LYS A 21 -15.36 -22.03 -83.15
N SER A 22 -14.49 -22.93 -83.69
CA SER A 22 -13.20 -23.22 -83.03
C SER A 22 -12.27 -22.04 -82.99
N LEU A 23 -12.22 -21.23 -84.07
CA LEU A 23 -11.42 -20.01 -84.13
C LEU A 23 -11.93 -18.93 -83.19
N VAL A 24 -13.24 -18.78 -83.07
CA VAL A 24 -13.86 -17.83 -82.11
C VAL A 24 -13.59 -18.31 -80.66
N MET A 25 -13.73 -19.60 -80.39
CA MET A 25 -13.44 -20.15 -79.10
C MET A 25 -11.95 -20.02 -78.75
N GLY A 26 -11.05 -20.29 -79.71
CA GLY A 26 -9.61 -20.07 -79.54
C GLY A 26 -9.28 -18.58 -79.25
N LEU A 27 -9.96 -17.66 -79.94
CA LEU A 27 -9.79 -16.23 -79.69
C LEU A 27 -10.28 -15.79 -78.30
N VAL A 28 -11.39 -16.36 -77.84
CA VAL A 28 -11.93 -16.12 -76.47
C VAL A 28 -10.91 -16.65 -75.45
N PHE A 29 -10.40 -17.88 -75.61
CA PHE A 29 -9.39 -18.41 -74.73
C PHE A 29 -8.10 -17.60 -74.74
N ALA A 30 -7.64 -17.11 -75.89
CA ALA A 30 -6.47 -16.28 -76.00
C ALA A 30 -6.68 -14.94 -75.30
N LEU A 31 -7.87 -14.34 -75.39
CA LEU A 31 -8.22 -13.09 -74.68
C LEU A 31 -8.27 -13.31 -73.14
N ILE A 32 -8.85 -14.42 -72.72
CA ILE A 32 -8.87 -14.79 -71.30
C ILE A 32 -7.44 -15.00 -70.79
N ALA A 33 -6.63 -15.75 -71.54
CA ALA A 33 -5.22 -15.98 -71.18
C ALA A 33 -4.41 -14.66 -71.13
N ALA A 34 -4.62 -13.78 -72.10
CA ALA A 34 -4.00 -12.46 -72.11
C ALA A 34 -4.45 -11.58 -70.90
N ALA A 35 -5.75 -11.60 -70.59
CA ALA A 35 -6.25 -10.92 -69.40
C ALA A 35 -5.67 -11.49 -68.10
N CYS A 36 -5.56 -12.80 -67.96
CA CYS A 36 -4.90 -13.47 -66.84
C CYS A 36 -3.42 -13.09 -66.75
N LEU A 37 -2.70 -13.07 -67.86
CA LEU A 37 -1.27 -12.66 -67.89
C LEU A 37 -1.08 -11.22 -67.48
N VAL A 38 -1.96 -10.30 -67.97
CA VAL A 38 -1.93 -8.89 -67.59
C VAL A 38 -2.22 -8.75 -66.08
N GLN A 39 -3.28 -9.45 -65.59
CA GLN A 39 -3.63 -9.42 -64.16
C GLN A 39 -2.49 -9.99 -63.29
N LEU A 40 -1.89 -11.10 -63.72
CA LEU A 40 -0.75 -11.71 -63.01
C LEU A 40 0.45 -10.76 -62.95
N SER A 41 0.72 -10.11 -64.09
CA SER A 41 1.82 -9.10 -64.18
C SER A 41 1.55 -7.89 -63.28
N LEU A 42 0.32 -7.35 -63.26
CA LEU A 42 -0.06 -6.30 -62.37
C LEU A 42 0.12 -6.66 -60.88
N VAL A 43 -0.39 -7.83 -60.51
CA VAL A 43 -0.30 -8.32 -59.13
C VAL A 43 1.16 -8.60 -58.73
N GLN A 44 1.96 -9.23 -59.62
CA GLN A 44 3.34 -9.60 -59.25
C GLN A 44 4.35 -8.44 -59.39
N LEU A 45 4.23 -7.60 -60.38
CA LEU A 45 5.25 -6.56 -60.68
C LEU A 45 4.91 -5.17 -60.07
N LEU A 46 3.61 -4.83 -59.99
CA LEU A 46 3.22 -3.51 -59.48
C LEU A 46 2.68 -3.56 -58.05
N GLU A 47 1.86 -4.57 -57.71
CA GLU A 47 1.20 -4.68 -56.42
C GLU A 47 1.85 -5.70 -55.46
N GLY A 48 2.80 -6.50 -56.00
CA GLY A 48 3.39 -7.66 -55.25
C GLY A 48 4.06 -7.23 -53.94
N LYS A 49 4.78 -6.11 -53.94
CA LYS A 49 5.44 -5.56 -52.75
C LYS A 49 4.40 -5.06 -51.71
N ALA A 50 3.38 -4.32 -52.18
CA ALA A 50 2.33 -3.83 -51.30
C ALA A 50 1.49 -4.95 -50.68
N THR A 51 1.15 -5.98 -51.49
CA THR A 51 0.40 -7.15 -51.03
C THR A 51 1.25 -8.00 -50.06
N ALA A 52 2.53 -8.20 -50.34
CA ALA A 52 3.44 -8.90 -49.43
C ALA A 52 3.60 -8.14 -48.10
N GLN A 53 3.74 -6.82 -48.17
CA GLN A 53 3.82 -5.98 -46.96
C GLN A 53 2.53 -6.01 -46.16
N ALA A 54 1.36 -5.93 -46.81
CA ALA A 54 0.08 -6.04 -46.16
C ALA A 54 -0.11 -7.42 -45.47
N ALA A 55 0.30 -8.49 -46.16
CA ALA A 55 0.27 -9.85 -45.59
C ALA A 55 1.23 -10.01 -44.40
N THR A 56 2.42 -9.41 -44.47
CA THR A 56 3.37 -9.37 -43.36
C THR A 56 2.79 -8.62 -42.18
N ASN A 57 2.25 -7.42 -42.41
CA ASN A 57 1.65 -6.59 -41.35
C ASN A 57 0.46 -7.30 -40.69
N ALA A 58 -0.37 -7.99 -41.46
CA ALA A 58 -1.52 -8.73 -40.95
C ALA A 58 -1.11 -9.93 -40.05
N ARG A 59 0.09 -10.48 -40.22
CA ARG A 59 0.63 -11.60 -39.42
C ARG A 59 1.52 -11.11 -38.27
N THR A 60 2.07 -9.90 -38.38
CA THR A 60 2.98 -9.38 -37.38
C THR A 60 2.20 -9.01 -36.12
N VAL A 61 2.60 -9.59 -35.01
CA VAL A 61 2.02 -9.34 -33.68
C VAL A 61 3.12 -8.91 -32.71
N LYS A 62 2.79 -7.98 -31.85
CA LYS A 62 3.61 -7.61 -30.70
C LYS A 62 3.03 -8.30 -29.48
N VAL A 63 3.78 -9.21 -28.89
CA VAL A 63 3.41 -9.88 -27.64
C VAL A 63 4.18 -9.24 -26.51
N VAL A 64 3.47 -8.69 -25.54
CA VAL A 64 4.03 -8.10 -24.33
C VAL A 64 4.32 -9.21 -23.34
N THR A 65 5.50 -9.17 -22.73
CA THR A 65 5.88 -10.00 -21.58
C THR A 65 5.84 -9.10 -20.36
N SER A 66 4.86 -9.28 -19.50
CA SER A 66 4.71 -8.47 -18.30
C SER A 66 5.87 -8.70 -17.34
N ALA A 67 6.41 -7.62 -16.80
CA ALA A 67 7.36 -7.66 -15.70
C ALA A 67 6.67 -8.10 -14.41
N ASN A 68 7.39 -8.80 -13.54
CA ASN A 68 6.90 -9.09 -12.20
C ASN A 68 7.01 -7.85 -11.32
N ARG A 69 5.95 -7.58 -10.55
CA ARG A 69 5.97 -6.53 -9.53
C ARG A 69 6.82 -6.99 -8.36
N GLY A 70 7.76 -6.15 -7.91
CA GLY A 70 8.64 -6.40 -6.77
C GLY A 70 7.88 -6.70 -5.47
N ARG A 71 8.53 -7.37 -4.55
CA ARG A 71 7.95 -7.74 -3.25
C ARG A 71 8.01 -6.57 -2.28
N ILE A 72 7.08 -6.57 -1.30
CA ILE A 72 7.19 -5.77 -0.09
C ILE A 72 7.53 -6.75 1.04
N LEU A 73 8.63 -6.49 1.73
CA LEU A 73 9.18 -7.34 2.79
C LEU A 73 9.20 -6.56 4.10
N ASP A 74 9.07 -7.26 5.22
CA ASP A 74 9.33 -6.69 6.53
C ASP A 74 10.85 -6.51 6.79
N ALA A 75 11.21 -5.97 7.95
CA ALA A 75 12.61 -5.73 8.32
C ALA A 75 13.49 -7.00 8.37
N ASN A 76 12.88 -8.18 8.52
CA ASN A 76 13.52 -9.50 8.64
C ASN A 76 13.44 -10.32 7.34
N GLY A 77 12.84 -9.78 6.29
CA GLY A 77 12.69 -10.45 5.00
C GLY A 77 11.40 -11.28 4.87
N THR A 78 10.47 -11.20 5.81
CA THR A 78 9.14 -11.82 5.70
C THR A 78 8.34 -11.14 4.60
N VAL A 79 7.73 -11.94 3.72
CA VAL A 79 6.95 -11.41 2.58
C VAL A 79 5.61 -10.88 3.07
N LEU A 80 5.38 -9.58 2.87
CA LEU A 80 4.12 -8.90 3.17
C LEU A 80 3.22 -8.79 1.93
N ALA A 81 3.82 -8.59 0.75
CA ALA A 81 3.12 -8.58 -0.53
C ALA A 81 4.03 -9.12 -1.64
N GLN A 82 3.47 -9.97 -2.51
CA GLN A 82 4.19 -10.52 -3.67
C GLN A 82 3.24 -10.79 -4.83
N SER A 83 3.78 -10.85 -6.03
CA SER A 83 3.06 -11.32 -7.22
C SER A 83 3.27 -12.82 -7.40
N VAL A 84 2.20 -13.53 -7.71
CA VAL A 84 2.21 -14.97 -7.97
C VAL A 84 1.69 -15.23 -9.38
N GLU A 85 2.26 -16.24 -10.03
CA GLU A 85 1.88 -16.65 -11.39
C GLU A 85 0.42 -17.09 -11.43
N ARG A 86 -0.33 -16.54 -12.39
CA ARG A 86 -1.71 -16.88 -12.72
C ARG A 86 -1.87 -16.95 -14.24
N TYR A 87 -3.01 -17.43 -14.68
CA TYR A 87 -3.36 -17.49 -16.08
C TYR A 87 -4.78 -17.00 -16.31
N ASN A 88 -4.97 -16.16 -17.33
CA ASN A 88 -6.27 -15.88 -17.89
C ASN A 88 -6.60 -16.98 -18.91
N ILE A 89 -7.69 -17.69 -18.71
CA ILE A 89 -8.17 -18.69 -19.66
C ILE A 89 -8.96 -17.99 -20.75
N ILE A 90 -8.47 -18.15 -21.95
CA ILE A 90 -9.02 -17.52 -23.15
C ILE A 90 -9.66 -18.59 -24.02
N GLY A 91 -10.84 -18.29 -24.56
CA GLY A 91 -11.54 -19.09 -25.54
C GLY A 91 -11.54 -18.43 -26.91
N VAL A 92 -11.58 -19.26 -27.94
CA VAL A 92 -11.76 -18.87 -29.35
C VAL A 92 -13.16 -19.35 -29.80
N PRO A 93 -14.21 -18.48 -29.71
CA PRO A 93 -15.59 -18.89 -30.00
C PRO A 93 -15.78 -19.50 -31.37
N ASP A 94 -15.15 -18.97 -32.41
CA ASP A 94 -15.21 -19.51 -33.78
C ASP A 94 -14.73 -20.96 -33.86
N ALA A 95 -13.58 -21.26 -33.23
CA ALA A 95 -13.04 -22.62 -33.16
C ALA A 95 -13.89 -23.52 -32.25
N ALA A 96 -14.42 -22.98 -31.12
CA ALA A 96 -15.27 -23.72 -30.21
C ALA A 96 -16.57 -24.17 -30.87
N THR A 97 -17.16 -23.33 -31.74
CA THR A 97 -18.42 -23.62 -32.43
C THR A 97 -18.32 -24.86 -33.34
N SER A 98 -17.16 -25.11 -33.94
CA SER A 98 -16.89 -26.25 -34.83
C SER A 98 -16.33 -27.49 -34.12
N PHE A 99 -16.14 -27.45 -32.80
CA PHE A 99 -15.50 -28.52 -32.04
C PHE A 99 -16.32 -29.81 -32.01
N THR A 100 -15.64 -30.93 -32.29
CA THR A 100 -16.22 -32.26 -32.14
C THR A 100 -15.38 -33.09 -31.16
N PRO A 101 -15.96 -33.57 -30.04
CA PRO A 101 -15.25 -34.38 -29.07
C PRO A 101 -14.68 -35.66 -29.68
N VAL A 102 -13.45 -36.01 -29.33
CA VAL A 102 -12.82 -37.27 -29.70
C VAL A 102 -13.34 -38.38 -28.80
N ALA A 103 -13.99 -39.40 -29.35
CA ALA A 103 -14.52 -40.52 -28.59
C ALA A 103 -13.39 -41.40 -28.01
N CYS A 104 -13.47 -41.76 -26.73
CA CYS A 104 -12.50 -42.64 -26.09
C CYS A 104 -12.60 -44.05 -26.65
N GLY A 105 -11.45 -44.71 -26.85
CA GLY A 105 -11.36 -46.02 -27.52
C GLY A 105 -11.44 -45.96 -29.05
N SER A 106 -11.48 -44.79 -29.66
CA SER A 106 -11.41 -44.62 -31.11
C SER A 106 -9.96 -44.62 -31.61
N LYS A 107 -9.74 -45.03 -32.91
CA LYS A 107 -8.43 -44.91 -33.56
C LYS A 107 -7.88 -43.48 -33.54
N GLN A 108 -8.76 -42.50 -33.57
CA GLN A 108 -8.39 -41.09 -33.47
C GLN A 108 -7.82 -40.76 -32.08
N ALA A 109 -8.42 -41.29 -31.01
CA ALA A 109 -7.91 -41.11 -29.64
C ALA A 109 -6.52 -41.77 -29.47
N GLU A 110 -6.30 -42.95 -30.06
CA GLU A 110 -4.99 -43.62 -30.04
C GLU A 110 -3.91 -42.79 -30.74
N THR A 111 -4.25 -42.19 -31.90
CA THR A 111 -3.32 -41.34 -32.66
C THR A 111 -3.01 -40.01 -31.96
N LEU A 112 -4.00 -39.37 -31.35
CA LEU A 112 -3.86 -38.06 -30.70
C LEU A 112 -3.33 -38.15 -29.27
N GLY A 113 -3.45 -39.34 -28.63
CA GLY A 113 -3.04 -39.54 -27.24
C GLY A 113 -3.99 -38.94 -26.20
N TYR A 114 -5.18 -38.47 -26.61
CA TYR A 114 -6.22 -37.97 -25.72
C TYR A 114 -7.62 -38.27 -26.23
N CYS A 115 -8.62 -38.25 -25.34
CA CYS A 115 -10.04 -38.35 -25.67
C CYS A 115 -10.87 -37.49 -24.72
N HIS A 116 -12.13 -37.25 -25.10
CA HIS A 116 -13.02 -36.36 -24.35
C HIS A 116 -14.16 -37.14 -23.69
N GLN A 117 -14.18 -37.10 -22.37
CA GLN A 117 -15.22 -37.71 -21.54
C GLN A 117 -15.42 -36.91 -20.25
N ILE A 118 -16.58 -37.09 -19.64
CA ILE A 118 -16.94 -36.51 -18.34
C ILE A 118 -17.39 -37.66 -17.45
N ASP A 119 -16.73 -37.91 -16.34
CA ASP A 119 -17.01 -39.01 -15.42
C ASP A 119 -17.10 -40.40 -16.11
N GLY A 120 -16.21 -40.63 -17.06
CA GLY A 120 -16.16 -41.88 -17.83
C GLY A 120 -17.26 -42.03 -18.90
N LYS A 121 -18.05 -41.00 -19.15
CA LYS A 121 -19.13 -40.98 -20.13
C LYS A 121 -18.82 -40.03 -21.30
N PRO A 122 -19.34 -40.29 -22.50
CA PRO A 122 -19.23 -39.37 -23.61
C PRO A 122 -19.74 -37.98 -23.27
N VAL A 123 -19.14 -36.93 -23.81
CA VAL A 123 -19.49 -35.53 -23.53
C VAL A 123 -20.98 -35.21 -23.84
N GLY A 124 -21.56 -35.93 -24.80
CA GLY A 124 -22.99 -35.83 -25.17
C GLY A 124 -23.39 -34.49 -25.79
N ALA A 125 -22.43 -33.75 -26.35
CA ALA A 125 -22.62 -32.49 -27.06
C ALA A 125 -21.49 -32.28 -28.08
N THR A 126 -21.67 -31.33 -29.00
CA THR A 126 -20.66 -30.82 -29.94
C THR A 126 -20.59 -29.31 -29.86
N GLY A 127 -19.60 -28.71 -30.50
CA GLY A 127 -19.45 -27.25 -30.53
C GLY A 127 -19.13 -26.63 -29.16
N ALA A 128 -19.49 -25.38 -29.02
CA ALA A 128 -19.27 -24.59 -27.78
C ALA A 128 -19.84 -25.29 -26.54
N ALA A 129 -20.95 -26.00 -26.67
CA ALA A 129 -21.57 -26.72 -25.56
C ALA A 129 -20.70 -27.92 -25.08
N ALA A 130 -19.98 -28.58 -25.96
CA ALA A 130 -19.06 -29.64 -25.58
C ALA A 130 -17.84 -29.09 -24.86
N VAL A 131 -17.24 -28.00 -25.36
CA VAL A 131 -16.10 -27.33 -24.73
C VAL A 131 -16.51 -26.84 -23.33
N ALA A 132 -17.69 -26.21 -23.21
CA ALA A 132 -18.20 -25.73 -21.94
C ALA A 132 -18.39 -26.85 -20.91
N ARG A 133 -18.96 -27.99 -21.30
CA ARG A 133 -19.12 -29.15 -20.42
C ARG A 133 -17.79 -29.72 -19.92
N LEU A 134 -16.75 -29.72 -20.77
CA LEU A 134 -15.41 -30.14 -20.37
C LEU A 134 -14.75 -29.17 -19.39
N LEU A 135 -14.91 -27.88 -19.58
CA LEU A 135 -14.27 -26.86 -18.77
C LEU A 135 -15.00 -26.59 -17.44
N ALA A 136 -16.33 -26.74 -17.42
CA ALA A 136 -17.16 -26.39 -16.27
C ALA A 136 -16.66 -26.96 -14.93
N PRO A 137 -16.35 -28.29 -14.81
CA PRO A 137 -15.91 -28.85 -13.54
C PRO A 137 -14.51 -28.39 -13.12
N VAL A 138 -13.64 -28.06 -14.07
CA VAL A 138 -12.26 -27.63 -13.79
C VAL A 138 -12.19 -26.15 -13.45
N LEU A 139 -13.06 -25.34 -14.06
CA LEU A 139 -13.12 -23.92 -13.79
C LEU A 139 -14.10 -23.56 -12.67
N ASP A 140 -14.86 -24.53 -12.15
CA ASP A 140 -15.94 -24.30 -11.19
C ASP A 140 -16.90 -23.18 -11.71
N MET A 141 -17.46 -23.41 -12.90
CA MET A 141 -18.36 -22.47 -13.58
C MET A 141 -19.57 -23.22 -14.16
N ASP A 142 -20.66 -22.50 -14.35
CA ASP A 142 -21.86 -23.05 -14.99
C ASP A 142 -21.59 -23.36 -16.49
N ALA A 143 -21.94 -24.59 -16.92
CA ALA A 143 -21.71 -25.01 -18.29
C ALA A 143 -22.55 -24.26 -19.34
N MET A 144 -23.73 -23.75 -18.97
CA MET A 144 -24.56 -22.96 -19.89
C MET A 144 -24.00 -21.55 -20.07
N GLU A 145 -23.53 -20.96 -18.99
CA GLU A 145 -22.83 -19.66 -19.04
C GLU A 145 -21.56 -19.74 -19.89
N LEU A 146 -20.72 -20.76 -19.66
CA LEU A 146 -19.53 -21.02 -20.46
C LEU A 146 -19.88 -21.24 -21.93
N GLY A 147 -20.92 -22.03 -22.23
CA GLY A 147 -21.38 -22.29 -23.57
C GLY A 147 -21.84 -21.00 -24.28
N ALA A 148 -22.51 -20.11 -23.57
CA ALA A 148 -22.91 -18.82 -24.11
C ALA A 148 -21.71 -17.92 -24.44
N ARG A 149 -20.68 -17.88 -23.58
CA ARG A 149 -19.43 -17.13 -23.82
C ARG A 149 -18.63 -17.69 -25.02
N LEU A 150 -18.65 -19.00 -25.22
CA LEU A 150 -17.91 -19.69 -26.26
C LEU A 150 -18.67 -19.82 -27.58
N ASN A 151 -19.92 -19.35 -27.66
CA ASN A 151 -20.73 -19.40 -28.87
C ASN A 151 -20.57 -18.11 -29.67
N GLY A 152 -20.19 -18.25 -30.96
CA GLY A 152 -20.05 -17.10 -31.87
C GLY A 152 -18.90 -17.22 -32.84
N THR A 153 -18.57 -16.12 -33.52
CA THR A 153 -17.52 -16.03 -34.54
C THR A 153 -16.29 -15.24 -34.05
N GLY A 154 -16.24 -14.92 -32.76
CA GLY A 154 -15.14 -14.19 -32.16
C GLY A 154 -13.86 -15.04 -32.09
N GLN A 155 -12.71 -14.38 -32.14
CA GLN A 155 -11.40 -15.03 -32.02
C GLN A 155 -10.81 -14.94 -30.60
N TYR A 156 -11.50 -14.24 -29.69
CA TYR A 156 -11.00 -13.98 -28.33
C TYR A 156 -12.16 -13.73 -27.38
N VAL A 157 -12.21 -14.48 -26.29
CA VAL A 157 -13.08 -14.21 -25.14
C VAL A 157 -12.38 -14.66 -23.86
N VAL A 158 -12.37 -13.81 -22.84
CA VAL A 158 -11.88 -14.19 -21.51
C VAL A 158 -12.92 -15.09 -20.84
N ILE A 159 -12.58 -16.34 -20.59
CA ILE A 159 -13.44 -17.32 -19.92
C ILE A 159 -13.35 -17.13 -18.40
N LYS A 160 -12.13 -17.20 -17.86
CA LYS A 160 -11.87 -17.00 -16.41
C LYS A 160 -10.51 -16.35 -16.24
N ARG A 161 -10.42 -15.38 -15.31
CA ARG A 161 -9.17 -14.71 -14.94
C ARG A 161 -8.50 -15.41 -13.77
N ASP A 162 -7.21 -15.21 -13.65
CA ASP A 162 -6.38 -15.48 -12.47
C ASP A 162 -6.45 -16.91 -11.95
N VAL A 163 -6.56 -17.89 -12.88
CA VAL A 163 -6.53 -19.31 -12.51
C VAL A 163 -5.10 -19.75 -12.15
N THR A 164 -5.01 -20.73 -11.27
CA THR A 164 -3.72 -21.27 -10.84
C THR A 164 -3.02 -22.04 -11.96
N PRO A 165 -1.67 -22.14 -11.95
CA PRO A 165 -0.93 -22.96 -12.88
C PRO A 165 -1.37 -24.43 -12.94
N GLN A 166 -1.94 -24.94 -11.84
CA GLN A 166 -2.48 -26.31 -11.78
C GLN A 166 -3.73 -26.47 -12.64
N ILE A 167 -4.65 -25.52 -12.57
CA ILE A 167 -5.87 -25.51 -13.40
C ILE A 167 -5.50 -25.36 -14.88
N LYS A 168 -4.58 -24.45 -15.19
CA LYS A 168 -4.06 -24.28 -16.56
C LYS A 168 -3.49 -25.59 -17.12
N ARG A 169 -2.66 -26.30 -16.35
CA ARG A 169 -2.11 -27.60 -16.77
C ARG A 169 -3.18 -28.70 -16.96
N GLN A 170 -4.29 -28.62 -16.18
CA GLN A 170 -5.42 -29.54 -16.39
C GLN A 170 -6.12 -29.26 -17.72
N ILE A 171 -6.33 -27.98 -18.05
CA ILE A 171 -6.93 -27.56 -19.32
C ILE A 171 -6.05 -27.94 -20.50
N ASP A 172 -4.72 -27.75 -20.42
CA ASP A 172 -3.78 -28.15 -21.47
C ASP A 172 -3.86 -29.64 -21.82
N LYS A 173 -4.12 -30.48 -20.81
CA LYS A 173 -4.25 -31.95 -21.01
C LYS A 173 -5.58 -32.36 -21.62
N MET A 174 -6.55 -31.43 -21.76
CA MET A 174 -7.85 -31.77 -22.35
C MET A 174 -7.86 -31.86 -23.86
N GLY A 175 -6.76 -31.52 -24.54
CA GLY A 175 -6.71 -31.59 -26.01
C GLY A 175 -7.57 -30.54 -26.72
N LEU A 176 -7.81 -29.38 -26.05
CA LEU A 176 -8.58 -28.26 -26.61
C LEU A 176 -7.68 -27.26 -27.36
N TYR A 177 -6.66 -27.75 -28.06
CA TYR A 177 -5.68 -26.94 -28.76
C TYR A 177 -6.34 -26.02 -29.81
N GLY A 178 -5.95 -24.73 -29.81
CA GLY A 178 -6.50 -23.73 -30.72
C GLY A 178 -7.93 -23.27 -30.37
N ILE A 179 -8.57 -23.87 -29.36
CA ILE A 179 -9.92 -23.52 -28.89
C ILE A 179 -9.85 -22.80 -27.55
N VAL A 180 -8.98 -23.30 -26.66
CA VAL A 180 -8.76 -22.72 -25.32
C VAL A 180 -7.28 -22.70 -25.03
N TYR A 181 -6.80 -21.58 -24.50
CA TYR A 181 -5.40 -21.41 -24.07
C TYR A 181 -5.30 -20.52 -22.84
N GLY A 182 -4.15 -20.60 -22.16
CA GLY A 182 -3.86 -19.74 -21.01
C GLY A 182 -2.92 -18.61 -21.40
N GLU A 183 -3.30 -17.38 -21.12
CA GLU A 183 -2.40 -16.23 -21.16
C GLU A 183 -1.81 -16.01 -19.77
N LEU A 184 -0.49 -15.82 -19.69
CA LEU A 184 0.19 -15.56 -18.44
C LEU A 184 -0.35 -14.24 -17.82
N SER A 185 -0.69 -14.31 -16.56
CA SER A 185 -1.14 -13.19 -15.72
C SER A 185 -0.42 -13.26 -14.38
N SER A 186 -0.55 -12.25 -13.57
CA SER A 186 -0.08 -12.26 -12.19
C SER A 186 -1.15 -11.76 -11.24
N GLU A 187 -1.24 -12.38 -10.09
CA GLU A 187 -2.08 -11.93 -8.99
C GLU A 187 -1.21 -11.39 -7.88
N ARG A 188 -1.58 -10.21 -7.37
CA ARG A 188 -0.93 -9.64 -6.19
C ARG A 188 -1.54 -10.25 -4.94
N VAL A 189 -0.75 -10.97 -4.17
CA VAL A 189 -1.16 -11.61 -2.91
C VAL A 189 -0.46 -10.93 -1.74
N TYR A 190 -1.19 -10.82 -0.64
CA TYR A 190 -0.74 -10.19 0.60
C TYR A 190 -0.66 -11.22 1.69
N ALA A 191 0.17 -10.96 2.72
CA ALA A 191 0.17 -11.79 3.92
C ALA A 191 -1.26 -11.93 4.45
N GLU A 192 -1.62 -13.13 4.86
CA GLU A 192 -2.95 -13.41 5.39
C GLU A 192 -3.18 -12.58 6.64
N ASN A 193 -4.42 -12.12 6.85
CA ASN A 193 -4.92 -11.34 7.96
C ASN A 193 -5.05 -9.82 7.70
N THR A 194 -5.24 -9.06 8.78
CA THR A 194 -5.46 -7.61 8.78
C THR A 194 -4.19 -6.80 9.09
N LEU A 195 -3.03 -7.46 9.08
CA LEU A 195 -1.75 -6.81 9.35
C LEU A 195 -1.45 -5.75 8.29
N LEU A 196 -1.12 -4.55 8.72
CA LEU A 196 -0.82 -3.40 7.86
C LEU A 196 -1.91 -3.08 6.80
N GLY A 197 -3.17 -3.51 7.00
CA GLY A 197 -4.21 -3.51 5.97
C GLY A 197 -4.29 -2.28 5.09
N ALA A 198 -4.78 -1.15 5.62
CA ALA A 198 -4.86 0.11 4.89
C ALA A 198 -3.48 0.73 4.60
N LEU A 199 -2.47 0.42 5.43
CA LEU A 199 -1.10 0.90 5.22
C LEU A 199 -0.45 0.24 3.99
N LEU A 200 -0.57 -1.09 3.82
CA LEU A 200 -0.13 -1.77 2.59
C LEU A 200 -0.97 -1.32 1.40
N GLY A 201 -2.27 -1.13 1.61
CA GLY A 201 -3.20 -0.75 0.56
C GLY A 201 -3.45 -1.87 -0.44
N GLY A 202 -3.32 -1.59 -1.73
CA GLY A 202 -3.55 -2.58 -2.77
C GLY A 202 -3.29 -2.07 -4.18
N VAL A 203 -3.39 -2.98 -5.15
CA VAL A 203 -3.24 -2.68 -6.58
C VAL A 203 -4.60 -2.64 -7.28
N ASN A 204 -4.67 -1.92 -8.39
CA ASN A 204 -5.83 -1.92 -9.29
C ASN A 204 -5.84 -3.15 -10.21
N ALA A 205 -6.83 -3.24 -11.10
CA ALA A 205 -6.96 -4.34 -12.05
C ALA A 205 -5.80 -4.44 -13.06
N ASP A 206 -5.06 -3.37 -13.28
CA ASP A 206 -3.91 -3.32 -14.18
C ASP A 206 -2.58 -3.61 -13.47
N GLY A 207 -2.63 -3.91 -12.15
CA GLY A 207 -1.45 -4.23 -11.33
C GLY A 207 -0.68 -3.02 -10.82
N HIS A 208 -1.18 -1.80 -11.01
CA HIS A 208 -0.58 -0.58 -10.47
C HIS A 208 -1.04 -0.30 -9.05
N GLY A 209 -0.16 0.26 -8.24
CA GLY A 209 -0.48 0.64 -6.86
C GLY A 209 -1.62 1.67 -6.78
N ALA A 210 -2.71 1.30 -6.09
CA ALA A 210 -3.92 2.12 -5.97
C ALA A 210 -4.02 2.85 -4.63
N ALA A 211 -3.43 2.30 -3.57
CA ALA A 211 -3.48 2.86 -2.21
C ALA A 211 -2.27 2.41 -1.38
N GLY A 212 -2.03 3.07 -0.27
CA GLY A 212 -1.03 2.70 0.73
C GLY A 212 0.41 2.66 0.21
N LEU A 213 1.20 1.73 0.72
CA LEU A 213 2.59 1.51 0.31
C LEU A 213 2.70 1.03 -1.14
N GLU A 214 1.71 0.26 -1.62
CA GLU A 214 1.64 -0.14 -3.03
C GLU A 214 1.62 1.08 -3.95
N GLN A 215 0.87 2.12 -3.61
CA GLN A 215 0.82 3.37 -4.37
C GLN A 215 2.08 4.21 -4.17
N THR A 216 2.55 4.33 -2.93
CA THR A 216 3.74 5.13 -2.59
C THR A 216 4.97 4.63 -3.35
N PHE A 217 5.14 3.32 -3.44
CA PHE A 217 6.29 2.69 -4.08
C PHE A 217 6.01 2.15 -5.47
N ASP A 218 4.91 2.57 -6.13
CA ASP A 218 4.49 2.01 -7.41
C ASP A 218 5.62 2.03 -8.46
N LYS A 219 6.33 3.16 -8.60
CA LYS A 219 7.48 3.28 -9.51
C LYS A 219 8.65 2.32 -9.20
N THR A 220 8.82 1.99 -7.92
CA THR A 220 9.91 1.09 -7.48
C THR A 220 9.51 -0.36 -7.67
N LEU A 221 8.26 -0.67 -7.32
CA LEU A 221 7.69 -2.01 -7.38
C LEU A 221 7.32 -2.44 -8.80
N SER A 222 6.84 -1.53 -9.63
CA SER A 222 6.53 -1.82 -11.04
C SER A 222 7.81 -2.05 -11.83
N GLY A 223 7.85 -3.16 -12.59
CA GLY A 223 8.93 -3.40 -13.54
C GLY A 223 8.73 -2.63 -14.84
N THR A 224 9.48 -3.01 -15.83
CA THR A 224 9.31 -2.54 -17.20
C THR A 224 9.01 -3.74 -18.09
N ASP A 225 7.84 -3.73 -18.72
CA ASP A 225 7.44 -4.80 -19.61
C ASP A 225 8.41 -4.98 -20.76
N GLY A 226 8.65 -6.24 -21.09
CA GLY A 226 9.31 -6.67 -22.30
C GLY A 226 8.31 -6.86 -23.44
N TYR A 227 8.80 -7.12 -24.64
CA TYR A 227 7.97 -7.52 -25.75
C TYR A 227 8.77 -8.25 -26.81
N THR A 228 8.06 -9.06 -27.61
CA THR A 228 8.61 -9.70 -28.80
C THR A 228 7.68 -9.46 -29.97
N VAL A 229 8.23 -9.02 -31.11
CA VAL A 229 7.52 -8.80 -32.37
C VAL A 229 7.88 -9.92 -33.32
N TYR A 230 6.88 -10.70 -33.73
CA TYR A 230 7.07 -11.84 -34.65
C TYR A 230 5.82 -12.02 -35.51
N GLN A 231 5.91 -12.91 -36.51
CA GLN A 231 4.77 -13.27 -37.33
C GLN A 231 4.11 -14.56 -36.79
N ARG A 232 2.78 -14.60 -36.76
CA ARG A 232 1.96 -15.77 -36.42
C ARG A 232 1.49 -16.47 -37.68
N GLY A 233 1.50 -17.79 -37.66
CA GLY A 233 0.83 -18.64 -38.64
C GLY A 233 -0.69 -18.69 -38.45
N GLY A 234 -1.40 -19.38 -39.33
CA GLY A 234 -2.86 -19.48 -39.31
C GLY A 234 -3.43 -20.23 -38.11
N GLY A 235 -2.63 -21.06 -37.42
CA GLY A 235 -2.99 -21.73 -36.16
C GLY A 235 -2.53 -20.98 -34.91
N GLY A 236 -1.98 -19.76 -35.04
CA GLY A 236 -1.48 -18.95 -33.92
C GLY A 236 -0.03 -19.24 -33.51
N GLU A 237 0.63 -20.20 -34.14
CA GLU A 237 2.04 -20.58 -33.90
C GLU A 237 3.00 -19.48 -34.34
N VAL A 238 4.15 -19.38 -33.65
CA VAL A 238 5.25 -18.49 -34.06
C VAL A 238 5.90 -19.02 -35.33
N ILE A 239 6.00 -18.20 -36.37
CA ILE A 239 6.76 -18.56 -37.55
C ILE A 239 8.27 -18.44 -37.24
N PRO A 240 9.06 -19.52 -37.27
CA PRO A 240 10.48 -19.47 -36.94
C PRO A 240 11.25 -18.44 -37.79
N GLY A 241 12.17 -17.71 -37.18
CA GLY A 241 13.01 -16.73 -37.88
C GLY A 241 12.32 -15.40 -38.22
N THR A 242 11.10 -15.16 -37.75
CA THR A 242 10.36 -13.91 -38.00
C THR A 242 10.39 -12.90 -36.85
N VAL A 243 11.17 -13.15 -35.79
CA VAL A 243 11.37 -12.17 -34.71
C VAL A 243 12.15 -10.99 -35.28
N THR A 244 11.51 -9.82 -35.25
CA THR A 244 12.08 -8.54 -35.74
C THR A 244 12.57 -7.64 -34.63
N GLU A 245 11.90 -7.69 -33.48
CA GLU A 245 12.25 -6.92 -32.30
C GLU A 245 12.02 -7.79 -31.05
N SER A 246 12.90 -7.67 -30.08
CA SER A 246 12.73 -8.26 -28.76
C SER A 246 13.34 -7.36 -27.70
N LYS A 247 12.62 -7.17 -26.61
CA LYS A 247 13.09 -6.48 -25.41
C LYS A 247 12.68 -7.33 -24.21
N ASP A 248 13.65 -7.71 -23.39
CA ASP A 248 13.38 -8.46 -22.19
C ASP A 248 12.62 -7.60 -21.15
N ALA A 249 11.73 -8.24 -20.40
CA ALA A 249 11.11 -7.62 -19.24
C ALA A 249 12.16 -7.39 -18.14
N VAL A 250 12.03 -6.29 -17.42
CA VAL A 250 12.84 -6.00 -16.23
C VAL A 250 11.90 -5.97 -15.04
N ASP A 251 12.07 -6.90 -14.12
CA ASP A 251 11.23 -7.02 -12.92
C ASP A 251 11.38 -5.79 -12.01
N GLY A 252 10.33 -5.50 -11.25
CA GLY A 252 10.32 -4.45 -10.25
C GLY A 252 11.26 -4.76 -9.09
N LYS A 253 11.65 -3.72 -8.36
CA LYS A 253 12.54 -3.83 -7.22
C LYS A 253 11.78 -4.22 -5.97
N ASP A 254 12.37 -5.06 -5.13
CA ASP A 254 11.85 -5.37 -3.80
C ASP A 254 12.06 -4.21 -2.85
N VAL A 255 11.08 -3.94 -2.01
CA VAL A 255 11.14 -2.92 -0.95
C VAL A 255 11.12 -3.62 0.40
N THR A 256 12.22 -3.50 1.17
CA THR A 256 12.29 -3.97 2.54
C THR A 256 11.94 -2.82 3.47
N LEU A 257 10.94 -3.02 4.31
CA LEU A 257 10.46 -2.03 5.28
C LEU A 257 11.31 -2.03 6.55
N THR A 258 11.15 -0.98 7.35
CA THR A 258 11.63 -0.95 8.74
C THR A 258 10.67 -1.63 9.71
N ILE A 259 9.44 -1.88 9.28
CA ILE A 259 8.41 -2.59 10.04
C ILE A 259 8.88 -4.02 10.32
N ASP A 260 8.80 -4.45 11.58
CA ASP A 260 8.97 -5.84 12.01
C ASP A 260 7.59 -6.48 12.14
N ALA A 261 7.29 -7.45 11.28
CA ALA A 261 5.96 -8.05 11.20
C ALA A 261 5.49 -8.71 12.51
N ASP A 262 6.41 -9.25 13.30
CA ASP A 262 6.04 -9.86 14.60
C ASP A 262 5.68 -8.79 15.63
N VAL A 263 6.43 -7.66 15.65
CA VAL A 263 6.13 -6.52 16.53
C VAL A 263 4.82 -5.90 16.13
N ASP A 264 4.64 -5.65 14.85
CA ASP A 264 3.45 -5.01 14.30
C ASP A 264 2.18 -5.87 14.55
N TRP A 265 2.30 -7.19 14.35
CA TRP A 265 1.24 -8.14 14.70
C TRP A 265 0.89 -8.10 16.20
N TYR A 266 1.92 -8.05 17.07
CA TYR A 266 1.68 -7.98 18.51
C TYR A 266 1.02 -6.66 18.90
N VAL A 267 1.49 -5.55 18.32
CA VAL A 267 0.90 -4.22 18.50
C VAL A 267 -0.57 -4.21 18.05
N LYS A 268 -0.87 -4.76 16.87
CA LYS A 268 -2.23 -4.90 16.35
C LYS A 268 -3.12 -5.65 17.32
N LYS A 269 -2.64 -6.80 17.83
CA LYS A 269 -3.37 -7.63 18.79
C LYS A 269 -3.66 -6.87 20.08
N VAL A 270 -2.63 -6.29 20.70
CA VAL A 270 -2.76 -5.52 21.95
C VAL A 270 -3.72 -4.36 21.78
N LEU A 271 -3.64 -3.66 20.65
CA LEU A 271 -4.50 -2.53 20.32
C LEU A 271 -5.96 -2.96 20.17
N ALA A 272 -6.23 -4.04 19.45
CA ALA A 272 -7.59 -4.56 19.27
C ALA A 272 -8.21 -5.00 20.59
N GLU A 273 -7.46 -5.76 21.41
CA GLU A 273 -7.88 -6.19 22.75
C GLU A 273 -8.11 -4.99 23.69
N GLY A 274 -7.25 -3.96 23.59
CA GLY A 274 -7.36 -2.74 24.36
C GLY A 274 -8.59 -1.91 24.01
N VAL A 275 -8.88 -1.76 22.73
CA VAL A 275 -10.07 -1.06 22.24
C VAL A 275 -11.34 -1.79 22.67
N GLU A 276 -11.39 -3.12 22.51
CA GLU A 276 -12.54 -3.93 22.93
C GLU A 276 -12.75 -3.88 24.45
N SER A 277 -11.70 -4.10 25.23
CA SER A 277 -11.80 -4.15 26.71
C SER A 277 -12.08 -2.80 27.37
N SER A 278 -11.73 -1.70 26.71
CA SER A 278 -12.01 -0.33 27.18
C SER A 278 -13.22 0.30 26.49
N ASN A 279 -13.93 -0.45 25.65
CA ASN A 279 -15.07 0.07 24.88
C ASN A 279 -14.74 1.34 24.06
N ALA A 280 -13.48 1.50 23.65
CA ALA A 280 -13.04 2.63 22.86
C ALA A 280 -13.60 2.57 21.43
N GLN A 281 -13.81 3.72 20.80
CA GLN A 281 -14.30 3.76 19.43
C GLN A 281 -13.25 3.31 18.41
N TRP A 282 -12.00 3.67 18.65
CA TRP A 282 -10.83 3.23 17.87
C TRP A 282 -9.54 3.45 18.66
N GLY A 283 -8.48 2.82 18.20
CA GLY A 283 -7.13 2.99 18.73
C GLY A 283 -6.08 3.08 17.65
N ILE A 284 -4.94 3.68 17.99
CA ILE A 284 -3.75 3.81 17.14
C ILE A 284 -2.53 3.52 18.01
N ALA A 285 -1.54 2.80 17.46
CA ALA A 285 -0.25 2.62 18.11
C ALA A 285 0.90 2.77 17.10
N VAL A 286 1.94 3.49 17.51
CA VAL A 286 3.15 3.74 16.71
C VAL A 286 4.37 3.38 17.54
N VAL A 287 5.28 2.60 16.96
CA VAL A 287 6.59 2.27 17.53
C VAL A 287 7.67 2.81 16.62
N MET A 288 8.54 3.68 17.13
CA MET A 288 9.64 4.28 16.37
C MET A 288 10.98 4.01 17.06
N ASP A 289 11.96 3.51 16.32
CA ASP A 289 13.36 3.40 16.75
C ASP A 289 13.99 4.80 16.79
N THR A 290 14.48 5.21 17.96
CA THR A 290 14.99 6.56 18.18
C THR A 290 16.33 6.81 17.48
N GLN A 291 17.13 5.76 17.29
CA GLN A 291 18.48 5.86 16.73
C GLN A 291 18.46 6.01 15.21
N THR A 292 17.49 5.37 14.55
CA THR A 292 17.42 5.34 13.09
C THR A 292 16.29 6.20 12.53
N GLY A 293 15.26 6.48 13.32
CA GLY A 293 13.99 7.06 12.84
C GLY A 293 13.09 6.02 12.17
N GLY A 294 13.50 4.74 12.15
CA GLY A 294 12.73 3.66 11.54
C GLY A 294 11.42 3.39 12.28
N ILE A 295 10.34 3.28 11.54
CA ILE A 295 9.04 2.86 12.08
C ILE A 295 9.06 1.34 12.20
N VAL A 296 8.95 0.84 13.44
CA VAL A 296 8.98 -0.60 13.75
C VAL A 296 7.58 -1.21 13.70
N ALA A 297 6.57 -0.43 14.11
CA ALA A 297 5.16 -0.78 13.97
C ALA A 297 4.31 0.49 13.76
N LEU A 298 3.25 0.35 12.96
CA LEU A 298 2.33 1.45 12.64
C LEU A 298 0.92 0.88 12.42
N GLU A 299 0.14 0.76 13.47
CA GLU A 299 -1.15 0.09 13.43
C GLU A 299 -2.30 0.96 13.94
N ASP A 300 -3.46 0.68 13.41
CA ASP A 300 -4.75 1.13 13.93
C ASP A 300 -5.67 -0.07 14.22
N SER A 301 -6.77 0.16 14.93
CA SER A 301 -7.69 -0.89 15.34
C SER A 301 -8.61 -1.39 14.21
N ASP A 302 -8.58 -0.77 13.03
CA ASP A 302 -9.42 -1.16 11.90
C ASP A 302 -9.04 -2.55 11.38
N GLN A 303 -10.05 -3.40 11.10
CA GLN A 303 -9.85 -4.79 10.67
C GLN A 303 -9.89 -4.92 9.15
N ILE A 304 -9.07 -4.12 8.47
CA ILE A 304 -9.00 -4.05 7.01
C ILE A 304 -7.96 -5.06 6.51
N LYS A 305 -8.32 -5.84 5.46
CA LYS A 305 -7.39 -6.77 4.81
C LYS A 305 -6.66 -6.08 3.67
N ALA A 306 -5.33 -6.17 3.63
CA ALA A 306 -4.53 -5.65 2.54
C ALA A 306 -4.98 -6.24 1.18
N GLY A 307 -4.97 -5.42 0.14
CA GLY A 307 -5.42 -5.79 -1.20
C GLY A 307 -6.94 -5.83 -1.40
N SER A 308 -7.74 -5.77 -0.33
CA SER A 308 -9.20 -5.71 -0.44
C SER A 308 -9.66 -4.38 -1.05
N ASP A 309 -10.91 -4.31 -1.51
CA ASP A 309 -11.49 -3.05 -1.96
C ASP A 309 -11.57 -2.02 -0.82
N GLU A 310 -11.78 -2.50 0.40
CA GLU A 310 -11.76 -1.66 1.59
C GLU A 310 -10.37 -1.04 1.82
N ALA A 311 -9.28 -1.80 1.69
CA ALA A 311 -7.91 -1.29 1.82
C ALA A 311 -7.55 -0.27 0.73
N LYS A 312 -8.16 -0.36 -0.45
CA LYS A 312 -7.98 0.60 -1.54
C LYS A 312 -8.76 1.91 -1.35
N LEU A 313 -9.82 1.89 -0.55
CA LEU A 313 -10.69 3.04 -0.30
C LEU A 313 -10.38 3.77 1.00
N ASN A 314 -9.70 3.12 1.94
CA ASN A 314 -9.38 3.67 3.24
C ASN A 314 -7.90 4.05 3.36
N VAL A 315 -7.63 4.99 4.25
CA VAL A 315 -6.28 5.43 4.62
C VAL A 315 -6.02 5.01 6.06
N SER A 316 -4.80 4.54 6.36
CA SER A 316 -4.42 4.22 7.74
C SER A 316 -4.72 5.39 8.69
N ARG A 317 -5.47 5.09 9.74
CA ARG A 317 -5.86 6.05 10.77
C ARG A 317 -4.65 6.62 11.49
N ALA A 318 -3.58 5.85 11.61
CA ALA A 318 -2.35 6.27 12.28
C ALA A 318 -1.68 7.51 11.65
N VAL A 319 -1.89 7.75 10.37
CA VAL A 319 -1.32 8.92 9.66
C VAL A 319 -2.38 9.94 9.22
N SER A 320 -3.65 9.54 9.11
CA SER A 320 -4.73 10.42 8.62
C SER A 320 -5.53 11.08 9.74
N GLN A 321 -5.76 10.36 10.85
CA GLN A 321 -6.55 10.86 11.96
C GLN A 321 -5.77 11.92 12.74
N THR A 322 -6.38 13.08 12.91
CA THR A 322 -5.78 14.17 13.70
C THR A 322 -6.58 14.41 14.97
N PHE A 323 -5.87 14.82 16.00
CA PHE A 323 -6.41 15.13 17.32
C PHE A 323 -5.54 16.19 18.03
N GLU A 324 -6.09 16.87 19.03
CA GLU A 324 -5.30 17.70 19.93
C GLU A 324 -4.48 16.81 20.87
N PRO A 325 -3.13 16.98 20.96
CA PRO A 325 -2.28 16.08 21.76
C PRO A 325 -2.45 16.26 23.28
N GLY A 326 -3.30 17.16 23.70
CA GLY A 326 -3.49 17.43 25.11
C GLY A 326 -2.17 17.63 25.86
N SER A 327 -2.07 17.09 27.05
CA SER A 327 -0.91 17.32 27.93
C SER A 327 0.43 16.78 27.41
N ILE A 328 0.47 15.96 26.34
CA ILE A 328 1.75 15.63 25.68
C ILE A 328 2.36 16.87 25.01
N GLY A 329 1.53 17.82 24.61
CA GLY A 329 1.97 19.14 24.13
C GLY A 329 2.80 19.96 25.13
N LYS A 330 2.78 19.60 26.43
CA LYS A 330 3.64 20.23 27.44
C LYS A 330 5.14 19.91 27.20
N VAL A 331 5.47 18.83 26.51
CA VAL A 331 6.86 18.47 26.21
C VAL A 331 7.54 19.52 25.32
N PRO A 332 7.06 19.86 24.11
CA PRO A 332 7.64 20.95 23.33
C PRO A 332 7.47 22.33 23.97
N ALA A 333 6.42 22.56 24.79
CA ALA A 333 6.24 23.80 25.52
C ALA A 333 7.30 23.99 26.61
N LEU A 334 7.63 22.94 27.36
CA LEU A 334 8.73 22.93 28.34
C LEU A 334 10.07 23.15 27.64
N ALA A 335 10.28 22.53 26.48
CA ALA A 335 11.45 22.77 25.65
C ALA A 335 11.59 24.26 25.26
N ALA A 336 10.47 24.95 24.94
CA ALA A 336 10.48 26.38 24.66
C ALA A 336 10.88 27.21 25.88
N ILE A 337 10.39 26.86 27.07
CA ILE A 337 10.71 27.54 28.31
C ILE A 337 12.21 27.40 28.63
N LEU A 338 12.75 26.20 28.61
CA LEU A 338 14.12 25.90 28.96
C LEU A 338 15.12 26.43 27.90
N GLN A 339 14.88 26.20 26.62
CA GLN A 339 15.76 26.59 25.52
C GLN A 339 15.88 28.12 25.35
N ASN A 340 14.83 28.87 25.72
CA ASN A 340 14.89 30.33 25.74
C ASN A 340 15.44 30.92 27.06
N GLY A 341 15.84 30.06 27.99
CA GLY A 341 16.41 30.48 29.27
C GLY A 341 15.42 31.21 30.18
N ALA A 342 14.11 31.02 29.96
CA ALA A 342 13.08 31.66 30.78
C ALA A 342 13.11 31.12 32.22
N HIS A 343 13.37 29.83 32.37
CA HIS A 343 13.49 29.12 33.64
C HIS A 343 14.48 27.97 33.56
N LYS A 344 14.89 27.45 34.73
CA LYS A 344 15.57 26.16 34.91
C LYS A 344 14.54 25.10 35.30
N ILE A 345 14.83 23.84 35.02
CA ILE A 345 13.94 22.72 35.37
C ILE A 345 13.65 22.62 36.88
N THR A 346 14.55 23.12 37.71
CA THR A 346 14.45 23.13 39.19
C THR A 346 13.88 24.44 39.76
N ASP A 347 13.46 25.41 38.95
CA ASP A 347 12.85 26.63 39.41
C ASP A 347 11.53 26.35 40.12
N LYS A 348 11.31 27.08 41.23
CA LYS A 348 10.23 26.84 42.20
C LYS A 348 9.01 27.68 41.88
N PHE A 349 7.83 27.10 41.94
CA PHE A 349 6.55 27.74 41.71
C PHE A 349 5.56 27.42 42.83
N THR A 350 4.79 28.38 43.26
CA THR A 350 3.57 28.15 44.03
C THR A 350 2.41 28.19 43.07
N VAL A 351 1.85 27.04 42.79
CA VAL A 351 0.84 26.84 41.72
C VAL A 351 -0.54 26.71 42.36
N PRO A 352 -1.45 27.69 42.17
CA PRO A 352 -2.84 27.55 42.59
C PRO A 352 -3.61 26.68 41.59
N TYR A 353 -4.77 26.17 42.02
CA TYR A 353 -5.69 25.43 41.13
C TYR A 353 -6.15 26.28 39.93
N GLU A 354 -6.38 27.57 40.13
CA GLU A 354 -6.88 28.50 39.13
C GLU A 354 -5.95 29.71 38.99
N TYR A 355 -5.73 30.17 37.78
CA TYR A 355 -4.91 31.33 37.46
C TYR A 355 -5.53 32.16 36.34
N THR A 356 -5.71 33.44 36.58
CA THR A 356 -6.24 34.40 35.58
C THR A 356 -5.10 35.22 34.97
N LYS A 357 -5.00 35.18 33.64
CA LYS A 357 -4.01 35.90 32.84
C LYS A 357 -4.71 36.60 31.67
N ASN A 358 -4.51 37.90 31.52
CA ASN A 358 -5.07 38.70 30.42
C ASN A 358 -6.60 38.53 30.25
N GLY A 359 -7.34 38.40 31.35
CA GLY A 359 -8.80 38.20 31.34
C GLY A 359 -9.26 36.78 30.94
N GLN A 360 -8.34 35.84 30.81
CA GLN A 360 -8.61 34.42 30.61
C GLN A 360 -8.28 33.64 31.88
N THR A 361 -9.18 32.78 32.31
CA THR A 361 -8.98 31.93 33.48
C THR A 361 -8.64 30.52 33.05
N PHE A 362 -7.57 29.97 33.61
CA PHE A 362 -7.07 28.60 33.39
C PHE A 362 -7.16 27.86 34.73
N HIS A 363 -7.45 26.57 34.66
CA HIS A 363 -7.48 25.67 35.81
C HIS A 363 -6.79 24.36 35.49
N ASP A 364 -6.32 23.65 36.50
CA ASP A 364 -5.82 22.31 36.39
C ASP A 364 -6.96 21.28 36.29
N ALA A 365 -6.63 20.07 35.86
CA ALA A 365 -7.65 19.02 35.63
C ALA A 365 -8.26 18.50 36.94
N VAL A 366 -7.51 18.59 38.05
CA VAL A 366 -7.90 18.12 39.36
C VAL A 366 -7.79 19.30 40.32
N GLU A 367 -8.83 19.52 41.13
CA GLU A 367 -8.85 20.57 42.16
C GLU A 367 -7.81 20.32 43.25
N HIS A 368 -7.01 21.32 43.57
CA HIS A 368 -5.97 21.28 44.61
C HIS A 368 -5.77 22.64 45.27
N GLY A 369 -5.00 22.67 46.34
CA GLY A 369 -4.61 23.91 47.00
C GLY A 369 -3.49 24.69 46.28
N ASN A 370 -2.75 25.50 47.02
CA ASN A 370 -1.51 26.09 46.53
C ASN A 370 -0.38 25.02 46.67
N GLU A 371 -0.03 24.41 45.56
CA GLU A 371 1.02 23.40 45.52
C GLU A 371 2.41 24.04 45.32
N HIS A 372 3.44 23.39 45.87
CA HIS A 372 4.82 23.86 45.83
C HIS A 372 5.64 22.93 44.91
N TRP A 373 5.57 23.22 43.62
CA TRP A 373 6.23 22.41 42.59
C TRP A 373 7.44 23.10 41.96
N THR A 374 8.43 22.30 41.59
CA THR A 374 9.45 22.75 40.63
C THR A 374 8.86 22.76 39.23
N LEU A 375 9.61 23.25 38.23
CA LEU A 375 9.18 23.14 36.83
C LEU A 375 9.07 21.66 36.39
N ALA A 376 9.93 20.75 36.92
CA ALA A 376 9.78 19.30 36.74
C ALA A 376 8.48 18.79 37.39
N GLY A 377 8.11 19.28 38.59
CA GLY A 377 6.86 18.92 39.25
C GLY A 377 5.61 19.41 38.51
N ILE A 378 5.69 20.58 37.85
CA ILE A 378 4.64 21.09 36.98
C ILE A 378 4.39 20.10 35.81
N LEU A 379 5.45 19.54 35.22
CA LEU A 379 5.32 18.51 34.17
C LEU A 379 4.76 17.21 34.74
N GLN A 380 5.25 16.75 35.90
CA GLN A 380 4.80 15.52 36.57
C GLN A 380 3.31 15.56 36.87
N ASN A 381 2.86 16.59 37.56
CA ASN A 381 1.45 16.79 37.93
C ASN A 381 0.59 17.25 36.73
N SER A 382 1.19 17.41 35.56
CA SER A 382 0.50 17.84 34.36
C SER A 382 -0.27 19.16 34.51
N SER A 383 0.24 20.11 35.32
CA SER A 383 -0.43 21.38 35.62
C SER A 383 -0.50 22.28 34.38
N ASN A 384 -1.70 22.67 33.99
CA ASN A 384 -1.95 23.71 32.98
C ASN A 384 -1.58 25.09 33.51
N VAL A 385 -1.99 25.35 34.72
CA VAL A 385 -1.74 26.63 35.44
C VAL A 385 -0.24 26.85 35.59
N GLY A 386 0.49 25.84 36.05
CA GLY A 386 1.95 25.90 36.17
C GLY A 386 2.65 26.21 34.84
N MET A 387 2.22 25.57 33.73
CA MET A 387 2.77 25.87 32.41
C MET A 387 2.49 27.32 31.96
N VAL A 388 1.29 27.85 32.20
CA VAL A 388 0.96 29.24 31.89
C VAL A 388 1.82 30.19 32.70
N MET A 389 2.02 29.92 34.01
CA MET A 389 2.89 30.71 34.88
C MET A 389 4.35 30.69 34.44
N ALA A 390 4.91 29.51 34.15
CA ALA A 390 6.30 29.36 33.75
C ALA A 390 6.60 29.95 32.36
N SER A 391 5.60 30.10 31.51
CA SER A 391 5.78 30.59 30.14
C SER A 391 5.64 32.09 29.96
N GLN A 392 5.52 32.90 31.05
CA GLN A 392 5.24 34.34 30.96
C GLN A 392 6.29 35.10 30.14
N ASN A 393 7.54 34.68 30.18
CA ASN A 393 8.66 35.29 29.47
C ASN A 393 8.94 34.62 28.11
N VAL A 394 8.08 33.72 27.64
CA VAL A 394 8.18 33.08 26.33
C VAL A 394 7.11 33.65 25.40
N SER A 395 7.52 34.38 24.38
CA SER A 395 6.60 35.00 23.43
C SER A 395 5.81 33.94 22.60
N SER A 396 4.66 34.37 22.07
CA SER A 396 3.88 33.50 21.15
C SER A 396 4.70 33.02 19.96
N GLN A 397 5.60 33.88 19.43
CA GLN A 397 6.50 33.47 18.34
C GLN A 397 7.47 32.39 18.77
N GLN A 398 8.08 32.50 19.94
CA GLN A 398 9.01 31.47 20.43
C GLN A 398 8.30 30.13 20.69
N ARG A 399 7.04 30.15 21.14
CA ARG A 399 6.18 28.96 21.29
C ARG A 399 5.90 28.32 19.93
N TYR A 400 5.48 29.12 18.96
CA TYR A 400 5.22 28.68 17.59
C TYR A 400 6.47 28.08 16.92
N ASP A 401 7.61 28.78 17.03
CA ASP A 401 8.87 28.32 16.46
C ASP A 401 9.30 26.98 17.06
N MET A 402 9.12 26.78 18.36
CA MET A 402 9.46 25.52 19.01
C MET A 402 8.49 24.40 18.58
N LEU A 403 7.19 24.63 18.56
CA LEU A 403 6.23 23.65 18.04
C LEU A 403 6.57 23.25 16.60
N THR A 404 6.90 24.22 15.74
CA THR A 404 7.31 23.98 14.36
C THR A 404 8.63 23.18 14.28
N LYS A 405 9.63 23.50 15.13
CA LYS A 405 10.88 22.73 15.21
C LYS A 405 10.65 21.29 15.66
N PHE A 406 9.65 21.00 16.48
CA PHE A 406 9.22 19.65 16.84
C PHE A 406 8.37 18.98 15.75
N GLY A 407 8.18 19.66 14.60
CA GLY A 407 7.47 19.13 13.44
C GLY A 407 5.95 19.22 13.52
N ILE A 408 5.40 19.96 14.47
CA ILE A 408 3.95 20.21 14.56
C ILE A 408 3.50 21.07 13.38
N GLY A 409 2.38 20.71 12.77
CA GLY A 409 1.86 21.38 11.57
C GLY A 409 2.61 21.05 10.27
N GLN A 410 3.54 20.07 10.29
CA GLN A 410 4.35 19.66 9.14
C GLN A 410 4.15 18.16 8.87
N ALA A 411 4.10 17.78 7.57
CA ALA A 411 4.12 16.38 7.18
C ALA A 411 5.36 15.66 7.73
N THR A 412 5.25 14.36 7.99
CA THR A 412 6.35 13.59 8.57
C THR A 412 7.43 13.23 7.55
N GLY A 413 7.14 13.32 6.26
CA GLY A 413 8.06 13.00 5.16
C GLY A 413 7.98 11.54 4.70
N LEU A 414 7.10 10.71 5.27
CA LEU A 414 6.86 9.35 4.76
C LEU A 414 6.16 9.37 3.41
N ASN A 415 5.47 10.48 3.07
CA ASN A 415 4.71 10.67 1.83
C ASN A 415 3.65 9.58 1.62
N LEU A 416 3.04 9.10 2.69
CA LEU A 416 1.95 8.14 2.61
C LEU A 416 0.68 8.81 2.09
N PRO A 417 -0.09 8.15 1.22
CA PRO A 417 -1.36 8.68 0.75
C PRO A 417 -2.29 9.03 1.91
N GLY A 418 -2.86 10.25 1.88
CA GLY A 418 -3.76 10.72 2.92
C GLY A 418 -3.11 11.11 4.25
N GLU A 419 -1.78 11.17 4.34
CA GLU A 419 -1.09 11.67 5.52
C GLU A 419 -1.52 13.11 5.82
N SER A 420 -2.05 13.34 7.03
CA SER A 420 -2.41 14.67 7.51
C SER A 420 -1.21 15.33 8.20
N LYS A 421 -0.96 16.58 7.88
CA LYS A 421 0.03 17.39 8.59
C LYS A 421 -0.50 18.03 9.90
N GLY A 422 -1.76 17.76 10.27
CA GLY A 422 -2.42 18.46 11.36
C GLY A 422 -2.60 19.95 11.10
N THR A 423 -2.87 20.69 12.15
CA THR A 423 -3.05 22.15 12.08
C THR A 423 -2.19 22.85 13.12
N LEU A 424 -1.57 23.96 12.74
CA LEU A 424 -0.91 24.88 13.66
C LEU A 424 -1.11 26.30 13.12
N GLY A 425 -1.97 27.07 13.78
CA GLY A 425 -2.18 28.48 13.44
C GLY A 425 -0.93 29.31 13.71
N THR A 426 -0.71 30.38 12.91
CA THR A 426 0.38 31.32 13.19
C THR A 426 0.07 32.17 14.44
N PRO A 427 1.07 32.72 15.12
CA PRO A 427 0.89 33.51 16.34
C PRO A 427 -0.12 34.67 16.21
N GLU A 428 -0.24 35.25 15.00
CA GLU A 428 -1.18 36.32 14.69
C GLU A 428 -2.64 35.84 14.69
N SER A 429 -2.87 34.57 14.38
CA SER A 429 -4.20 33.95 14.37
C SER A 429 -4.67 33.49 15.76
N TRP A 430 -3.76 33.46 16.74
CA TRP A 430 -4.10 33.01 18.10
C TRP A 430 -4.89 34.07 18.83
N ASP A 431 -6.06 33.71 19.31
CA ASP A 431 -6.84 34.56 20.19
C ASP A 431 -6.21 34.69 21.60
N GLY A 432 -6.88 35.40 22.48
CA GLY A 432 -6.39 35.61 23.85
C GLY A 432 -6.24 34.33 24.67
N ARG A 433 -7.02 33.28 24.37
CA ARG A 433 -6.97 31.97 25.03
C ARG A 433 -5.98 31.02 24.34
N THR A 434 -6.02 30.93 23.02
CA THR A 434 -5.16 30.03 22.23
C THR A 434 -3.67 30.27 22.48
N ARG A 435 -3.25 31.52 22.70
CA ARG A 435 -1.86 31.88 23.03
C ARG A 435 -1.30 31.10 24.23
N ASP A 436 -2.16 30.73 25.17
CA ASP A 436 -1.74 29.99 26.36
C ASP A 436 -2.18 28.53 26.32
N THR A 437 -3.28 28.15 25.64
CA THR A 437 -3.68 26.74 25.54
C THR A 437 -2.74 25.90 24.69
N VAL A 438 -2.01 26.49 23.73
CA VAL A 438 -0.95 25.78 22.96
C VAL A 438 0.16 25.22 23.84
N LEU A 439 0.33 25.74 25.08
CA LEU A 439 1.31 25.24 26.06
C LEU A 439 0.97 23.85 26.60
N PHE A 440 -0.29 23.47 26.55
CA PHE A 440 -0.76 22.19 27.03
C PHE A 440 -1.52 21.38 25.96
N GLY A 441 -1.19 21.65 24.68
CA GLY A 441 -1.59 20.82 23.57
C GLY A 441 -3.00 21.04 23.04
N GLN A 442 -3.59 22.22 23.28
CA GLN A 442 -4.87 22.63 22.71
C GLN A 442 -4.69 23.79 21.73
N GLY A 443 -5.60 23.90 20.76
CA GLY A 443 -5.55 24.94 19.72
C GLY A 443 -4.65 24.56 18.52
N TYR A 444 -4.17 23.33 18.45
CA TYR A 444 -3.52 22.72 17.28
C TYR A 444 -3.76 21.22 17.25
N THR A 445 -3.63 20.61 16.07
CA THR A 445 -3.83 19.16 15.92
C THR A 445 -2.60 18.47 15.34
N VAL A 446 -2.43 17.21 15.69
CA VAL A 446 -1.36 16.31 15.20
C VAL A 446 -1.97 14.97 14.83
N ASN A 447 -1.27 14.18 14.02
CA ASN A 447 -1.49 12.74 13.91
C ASN A 447 -0.57 11.96 14.88
N ALA A 448 -0.82 10.67 15.08
CA ALA A 448 -0.06 9.86 16.04
C ALA A 448 1.44 9.77 15.68
N LEU A 449 1.77 9.71 14.40
CA LEU A 449 3.15 9.64 13.94
C LEU A 449 3.91 10.96 14.18
N GLN A 450 3.26 12.11 13.98
CA GLN A 450 3.84 13.42 14.34
C GLN A 450 4.13 13.51 15.83
N LEU A 451 3.19 13.02 16.66
CA LEU A 451 3.34 13.01 18.11
C LEU A 451 4.52 12.12 18.54
N THR A 452 4.63 10.92 17.96
CA THR A 452 5.75 10.00 18.19
C THR A 452 7.08 10.65 17.80
N ARG A 453 7.14 11.28 16.61
CA ARG A 453 8.32 12.03 16.15
C ARG A 453 8.69 13.16 17.11
N ALA A 454 7.73 13.91 17.60
CA ALA A 454 7.97 15.00 18.56
C ALA A 454 8.59 14.49 19.87
N VAL A 455 8.05 13.40 20.43
CA VAL A 455 8.60 12.78 21.65
C VAL A 455 9.97 12.16 21.38
N SER A 456 10.23 11.64 20.17
CA SER A 456 11.53 11.07 19.80
C SER A 456 12.68 12.08 19.83
N VAL A 457 12.40 13.38 19.68
CA VAL A 457 13.40 14.46 19.88
C VAL A 457 14.00 14.38 21.28
N ILE A 458 13.15 14.16 22.30
CA ILE A 458 13.60 14.03 23.68
C ILE A 458 14.37 12.73 23.89
N ALA A 459 13.93 11.65 23.29
CA ALA A 459 14.63 10.35 23.33
C ALA A 459 16.02 10.43 22.68
N ASN A 460 16.19 11.23 21.64
CA ASN A 460 17.40 11.29 20.82
C ASN A 460 18.30 12.52 21.14
N GLY A 461 18.35 12.94 22.41
CA GLY A 461 19.24 14.00 22.85
C GLY A 461 18.98 15.35 22.17
N GLY A 462 17.73 15.69 21.85
CA GLY A 462 17.34 16.94 21.22
C GLY A 462 17.47 16.96 19.69
N VAL A 463 17.66 15.83 19.06
CA VAL A 463 17.77 15.68 17.60
C VAL A 463 16.52 15.03 17.03
N MET A 464 15.84 15.71 16.13
CA MET A 464 14.73 15.15 15.36
C MET A 464 15.26 14.37 14.16
N ARG A 465 14.91 13.09 14.10
CA ARG A 465 15.11 12.25 12.91
C ARG A 465 13.82 12.17 12.12
N GLN A 466 13.94 12.18 10.80
CA GLN A 466 12.77 11.97 9.96
C GLN A 466 12.33 10.51 10.06
N PRO A 467 11.03 10.24 10.26
CA PRO A 467 10.51 8.89 10.19
C PRO A 467 10.86 8.22 8.86
N SER A 468 11.24 6.96 8.90
CA SER A 468 11.50 6.14 7.73
C SER A 468 10.72 4.84 7.83
N ILE A 469 10.12 4.42 6.71
CA ILE A 469 9.44 3.13 6.60
C ILE A 469 10.18 2.17 5.67
N VAL A 470 11.21 2.64 4.97
CA VAL A 470 12.04 1.83 4.06
C VAL A 470 13.41 1.62 4.67
N LYS A 471 13.81 0.36 4.81
CA LYS A 471 15.14 -0.09 5.21
C LYS A 471 16.08 -0.20 4.01
N SER A 472 15.63 -0.88 2.94
CA SER A 472 16.43 -1.05 1.72
C SER A 472 15.56 -1.30 0.50
N VAL A 473 16.17 -1.19 -0.67
CA VAL A 473 15.60 -1.54 -1.96
C VAL A 473 16.56 -2.50 -2.66
N THR A 474 16.04 -3.65 -3.14
CA THR A 474 16.82 -4.67 -3.86
C THR A 474 16.36 -4.72 -5.30
N ASP A 475 17.27 -4.60 -6.27
CA ASP A 475 16.93 -4.70 -7.70
C ASP A 475 16.85 -6.16 -8.18
N ALA A 476 16.47 -6.34 -9.45
CA ALA A 476 16.31 -7.66 -10.06
C ALA A 476 17.61 -8.48 -10.11
N ASP A 477 18.76 -7.80 -10.08
CA ASP A 477 20.11 -8.44 -10.08
C ASP A 477 20.58 -8.78 -8.65
N GLY A 478 19.78 -8.44 -7.63
CA GLY A 478 20.08 -8.69 -6.24
C GLY A 478 20.95 -7.63 -5.56
N HIS A 479 21.18 -6.49 -6.22
CA HIS A 479 21.93 -5.39 -5.59
C HIS A 479 21.04 -4.68 -4.57
N VAL A 480 21.52 -4.64 -3.33
CA VAL A 480 20.85 -3.99 -2.21
C VAL A 480 21.32 -2.54 -2.08
N THR A 481 20.37 -1.61 -2.10
CA THR A 481 20.61 -0.20 -1.76
C THR A 481 19.98 0.08 -0.41
N GLU A 482 20.83 0.18 0.62
CA GLU A 482 20.38 0.57 1.96
C GLU A 482 19.92 2.03 1.96
N LYS A 483 18.80 2.29 2.65
CA LYS A 483 18.41 3.65 3.00
C LYS A 483 19.15 4.05 4.26
N THR A 484 20.20 4.84 4.10
CA THR A 484 20.88 5.42 5.26
C THR A 484 19.91 6.29 6.04
N GLY A 485 19.85 6.08 7.35
CA GLY A 485 19.04 6.91 8.24
C GLY A 485 19.43 8.40 8.11
N ASP A 486 18.47 9.28 8.33
CA ASP A 486 18.69 10.71 8.39
C ASP A 486 19.67 11.05 9.54
N ALA A 487 20.64 11.91 9.29
CA ALA A 487 21.55 12.42 10.34
C ALA A 487 20.77 13.18 11.43
N GLY A 488 19.57 13.61 11.11
CA GLY A 488 18.68 14.37 11.98
C GLY A 488 19.02 15.86 12.04
N THR A 489 18.09 16.62 12.58
CA THR A 489 18.21 18.06 12.80
C THR A 489 18.14 18.36 14.28
N ARG A 490 19.11 19.08 14.84
CA ARG A 490 19.07 19.51 16.24
C ARG A 490 17.93 20.53 16.45
N VAL A 491 17.06 20.21 17.36
CA VAL A 491 15.87 21.02 17.74
C VAL A 491 16.14 21.80 19.03
N ILE A 492 16.73 21.14 20.02
CA ILE A 492 17.09 21.68 21.32
C ILE A 492 18.47 21.14 21.75
N ASP A 493 19.06 21.79 22.74
CA ASP A 493 20.31 21.37 23.33
C ASP A 493 20.18 20.02 24.04
N GLU A 494 21.23 19.22 24.02
CA GLU A 494 21.22 17.86 24.55
C GLU A 494 20.96 17.84 26.07
N ASN A 495 21.56 18.79 26.83
CA ASN A 495 21.33 18.91 28.27
C ASN A 495 19.84 19.18 28.57
N ILE A 496 19.19 20.07 27.80
CA ILE A 496 17.76 20.37 27.94
C ILE A 496 16.92 19.13 27.65
N SER A 497 17.25 18.40 26.58
CA SER A 497 16.59 17.15 26.25
C SER A 497 16.69 16.13 27.40
N ASN A 498 17.88 16.00 28.00
CA ASN A 498 18.11 15.09 29.12
C ASN A 498 17.35 15.53 30.40
N GLU A 499 17.27 16.83 30.68
CA GLU A 499 16.47 17.37 31.79
C GLU A 499 14.98 17.08 31.59
N ILE A 500 14.44 17.30 30.37
CA ILE A 500 13.04 16.98 30.04
C ILE A 500 12.79 15.49 30.17
N ARG A 501 13.67 14.64 29.64
CA ARG A 501 13.53 13.18 29.74
C ARG A 501 13.51 12.73 31.20
N ASN A 502 14.39 13.26 32.03
CA ASN A 502 14.42 12.98 33.47
C ASN A 502 13.11 13.41 34.16
N ALA A 503 12.57 14.58 33.85
CA ALA A 503 11.25 15.01 34.35
C ALA A 503 10.10 14.10 33.85
N MET A 504 10.18 13.61 32.60
CA MET A 504 9.23 12.63 32.07
C MET A 504 9.32 11.26 32.75
N GLU A 505 10.47 10.88 33.32
CA GLU A 505 10.57 9.68 34.16
C GLU A 505 9.72 9.85 35.44
N SER A 506 9.76 11.02 36.07
CA SER A 506 8.90 11.28 37.23
C SER A 506 7.42 11.22 36.90
N VAL A 507 7.02 11.61 35.66
CA VAL A 507 5.65 11.38 35.19
C VAL A 507 5.33 9.88 35.10
N ALA A 508 6.24 9.07 34.53
CA ALA A 508 6.02 7.62 34.35
C ALA A 508 5.93 6.89 35.68
N GLU A 509 6.67 7.33 36.71
CA GLU A 509 6.62 6.77 38.06
C GLU A 509 5.25 6.86 38.70
N GLU A 510 4.46 7.91 38.43
CA GLU A 510 3.06 8.02 38.89
C GLU A 510 2.18 6.92 38.29
N TYR A 511 2.52 6.45 37.10
CA TYR A 511 1.80 5.39 36.39
C TYR A 511 2.50 4.02 36.45
N GLN A 512 3.47 3.82 37.36
CA GLN A 512 4.24 2.57 37.45
C GLN A 512 3.38 1.31 37.50
N LYS A 513 2.21 1.36 38.13
CA LYS A 513 1.29 0.23 38.24
C LYS A 513 0.54 -0.11 36.94
N THR A 514 0.39 0.85 36.03
CA THR A 514 -0.40 0.72 34.81
C THR A 514 0.44 0.76 33.54
N ALA A 515 1.49 1.59 33.53
CA ALA A 515 2.34 1.82 32.37
C ALA A 515 3.83 1.46 32.61
N GLY A 516 4.18 0.93 33.78
CA GLY A 516 5.53 0.50 34.08
C GLY A 516 5.89 -0.78 33.35
N VAL A 517 7.17 -0.89 32.92
CA VAL A 517 7.74 -2.09 32.31
C VAL A 517 8.81 -2.67 33.25
N ASN A 518 8.65 -3.95 33.60
CA ASN A 518 9.52 -4.57 34.59
C ASN A 518 11.00 -4.59 34.18
N GLY A 519 11.88 -4.06 35.03
CA GLY A 519 13.30 -4.01 34.79
C GLY A 519 13.76 -2.85 33.90
N TYR A 520 12.84 -1.94 33.50
CA TYR A 520 13.19 -0.81 32.64
C TYR A 520 12.67 0.51 33.19
N ARG A 521 13.51 1.54 33.08
CA ARG A 521 13.10 2.93 33.33
C ARG A 521 12.27 3.41 32.12
N VAL A 522 11.19 4.10 32.39
CA VAL A 522 10.30 4.68 31.38
C VAL A 522 10.22 6.18 31.57
N ALA A 523 10.35 6.95 30.50
CA ALA A 523 10.08 8.38 30.50
C ALA A 523 8.84 8.63 29.63
N ALA A 524 7.77 9.21 30.17
CA ALA A 524 6.51 9.30 29.44
C ALA A 524 5.76 10.60 29.71
N LYS A 525 4.78 10.87 28.86
CA LYS A 525 3.75 11.88 29.12
C LYS A 525 2.39 11.36 28.71
N THR A 526 1.41 11.58 29.58
CA THR A 526 0.00 11.29 29.32
C THR A 526 -0.66 12.48 28.65
N GLY A 527 -1.62 12.23 27.78
CA GLY A 527 -2.53 13.23 27.27
C GLY A 527 -3.98 12.81 27.54
N THR A 528 -4.81 13.81 27.66
CA THR A 528 -6.27 13.70 27.73
C THR A 528 -6.81 14.97 27.12
N ALA A 529 -7.45 14.87 25.97
CA ALA A 529 -8.00 16.01 25.24
C ALA A 529 -9.48 15.78 24.96
N GLU A 530 -10.29 16.80 25.22
CA GLU A 530 -11.68 16.81 24.81
C GLU A 530 -11.77 17.10 23.31
N VAL A 531 -12.57 16.33 22.59
CA VAL A 531 -12.81 16.50 21.16
C VAL A 531 -14.29 16.67 20.87
N VAL A 532 -14.59 17.34 19.77
CA VAL A 532 -15.96 17.52 19.30
C VAL A 532 -16.51 16.16 18.89
N GLY A 533 -17.50 15.66 19.61
CA GLY A 533 -18.20 14.42 19.28
C GLY A 533 -19.18 14.59 18.11
N ALA A 534 -19.89 13.52 17.79
CA ALA A 534 -20.84 13.48 16.66
C ALA A 534 -21.97 14.52 16.74
N THR A 535 -22.25 15.06 17.92
CA THR A 535 -23.27 16.09 18.18
C THR A 535 -22.78 17.52 17.97
N GLY A 536 -21.49 17.71 17.68
CA GLY A 536 -20.87 19.04 17.59
C GLY A 536 -20.53 19.66 18.96
N GLN A 537 -20.65 18.90 20.04
CA GLN A 537 -20.25 19.29 21.41
C GLN A 537 -18.97 18.55 21.80
N LEU A 538 -18.22 19.09 22.75
CA LEU A 538 -17.08 18.45 23.39
C LEU A 538 -17.59 17.29 24.27
N THR A 539 -17.83 16.13 23.69
CA THR A 539 -18.39 14.95 24.35
C THR A 539 -17.50 13.73 24.26
N SER A 540 -16.45 13.79 23.43
CA SER A 540 -15.50 12.70 23.22
C SER A 540 -14.14 13.04 23.80
N ILE A 541 -13.38 12.02 24.18
CA ILE A 541 -12.08 12.15 24.83
C ILE A 541 -11.03 11.37 24.05
N ILE A 542 -9.93 12.01 23.69
CA ILE A 542 -8.69 11.35 23.30
C ILE A 542 -7.91 11.04 24.58
N ALA A 543 -7.63 9.77 24.80
CA ALA A 543 -6.75 9.29 25.84
C ALA A 543 -5.46 8.78 25.18
N ASP A 544 -4.36 9.49 25.38
CA ASP A 544 -3.09 9.15 24.75
C ASP A 544 -1.96 8.99 25.77
N PHE A 545 -0.97 8.19 25.40
CA PHE A 545 0.25 7.94 26.16
C PHE A 545 1.42 7.83 25.19
N SER A 546 2.46 8.65 25.39
CA SER A 546 3.70 8.53 24.63
C SER A 546 4.87 8.36 25.56
N GLY A 547 5.60 7.26 25.39
CA GLY A 547 6.70 6.90 26.30
C GLY A 547 7.97 6.48 25.56
N ILE A 548 9.11 6.78 26.20
CA ILE A 548 10.47 6.44 25.78
C ILE A 548 10.91 5.23 26.60
N ILE A 549 11.42 4.19 25.98
CA ILE A 549 11.87 2.98 26.66
C ILE A 549 13.13 2.39 25.99
N PRO A 550 14.19 2.02 26.78
CA PRO A 550 14.45 2.44 28.17
C PRO A 550 14.70 3.96 28.26
N ALA A 551 14.43 4.58 29.41
CA ALA A 551 14.66 6.02 29.56
C ALA A 551 16.14 6.37 29.72
N ASP A 552 16.93 5.50 30.37
CA ASP A 552 18.37 5.69 30.60
C ASP A 552 19.22 5.44 29.35
N ASN A 553 18.75 4.60 28.43
CA ASN A 553 19.38 4.35 27.12
C ASN A 553 18.30 4.27 26.04
N PRO A 554 17.74 5.40 25.58
CA PRO A 554 16.58 5.43 24.70
C PRO A 554 16.75 4.60 23.45
N ARG A 555 15.80 3.68 23.23
CA ARG A 555 15.78 2.81 22.08
C ARG A 555 14.50 2.99 21.25
N TYR A 556 13.35 3.04 21.94
CA TYR A 556 12.06 3.17 21.28
C TYR A 556 11.21 4.28 21.88
N VAL A 557 10.42 4.91 21.02
CA VAL A 557 9.25 5.69 21.44
C VAL A 557 8.02 4.90 21.03
N VAL A 558 7.13 4.69 21.98
CA VAL A 558 5.83 4.05 21.75
C VAL A 558 4.74 5.06 22.08
N THR A 559 3.87 5.33 21.12
CA THR A 559 2.71 6.21 21.29
C THR A 559 1.44 5.39 21.08
N VAL A 560 0.52 5.45 22.04
CA VAL A 560 -0.81 4.82 21.97
C VAL A 560 -1.87 5.88 22.15
N VAL A 561 -2.87 5.89 21.28
CA VAL A 561 -3.99 6.84 21.26
C VAL A 561 -5.29 6.08 21.20
N MET A 562 -6.26 6.39 22.05
CA MET A 562 -7.61 5.81 22.00
C MET A 562 -8.66 6.92 22.05
N LEU A 563 -9.75 6.72 21.29
CA LEU A 563 -10.91 7.62 21.35
C LEU A 563 -11.98 7.01 22.25
N ASP A 564 -12.44 7.81 23.23
CA ASP A 564 -13.51 7.49 24.17
C ASP A 564 -13.35 6.13 24.90
N PRO A 565 -12.17 5.79 25.46
CA PRO A 565 -12.07 4.59 26.26
C PRO A 565 -12.78 4.76 27.60
N ASP A 566 -13.37 3.69 28.11
CA ASP A 566 -13.81 3.62 29.50
C ASP A 566 -12.61 3.88 30.41
N GLY A 567 -12.73 4.83 31.35
CA GLY A 567 -11.66 5.22 32.28
C GLY A 567 -10.90 6.49 31.92
N MET A 568 -11.24 7.17 30.84
CA MET A 568 -10.92 8.57 30.44
C MET A 568 -9.43 8.99 30.38
N TYR A 569 -8.54 8.53 31.26
CA TYR A 569 -7.17 9.04 31.39
C TYR A 569 -6.15 8.19 30.64
N GLY A 570 -5.31 8.83 29.82
CA GLY A 570 -4.29 8.16 29.03
C GLY A 570 -3.37 7.23 29.84
N GLY A 571 -2.97 7.62 31.06
CA GLY A 571 -2.09 6.81 31.91
C GLY A 571 -2.69 5.50 32.42
N THR A 572 -4.01 5.42 32.55
CA THR A 572 -4.73 4.23 33.04
C THR A 572 -5.35 3.38 31.93
N THR A 573 -5.42 3.90 30.72
CA THR A 573 -5.95 3.24 29.51
C THR A 573 -4.83 2.94 28.52
N SER A 574 -4.42 3.92 27.70
CA SER A 574 -3.35 3.78 26.69
C SER A 574 -1.99 3.40 27.29
N GLY A 575 -1.73 3.79 28.57
CA GLY A 575 -0.52 3.39 29.30
C GLY A 575 -0.41 1.89 29.53
N LYS A 576 -1.53 1.17 29.72
CA LYS A 576 -1.52 -0.30 29.84
C LYS A 576 -1.05 -0.98 28.55
N LEU A 577 -1.50 -0.47 27.42
CA LEU A 577 -1.10 -0.97 26.11
C LEU A 577 0.37 -0.64 25.83
N PHE A 578 0.81 0.58 26.20
CA PHE A 578 2.22 0.94 26.15
C PHE A 578 3.09 -0.05 26.94
N ALA A 579 2.70 -0.40 28.18
CA ALA A 579 3.46 -1.36 28.99
C ALA A 579 3.60 -2.71 28.32
N GLN A 580 2.52 -3.26 27.76
CA GLN A 580 2.53 -4.55 27.06
C GLN A 580 3.42 -4.50 25.82
N ILE A 581 3.28 -3.45 25.01
CA ILE A 581 4.12 -3.26 23.80
C ILE A 581 5.59 -3.09 24.20
N GLY A 582 5.87 -2.26 25.22
CA GLY A 582 7.21 -2.03 25.72
C GLY A 582 7.86 -3.32 26.25
N GLU A 583 7.16 -4.13 27.02
CA GLU A 583 7.65 -5.43 27.52
C GLU A 583 8.00 -6.36 26.35
N PHE A 584 7.14 -6.46 25.36
CA PHE A 584 7.38 -7.26 24.16
C PHE A 584 8.61 -6.80 23.39
N LEU A 585 8.76 -5.47 23.17
CA LEU A 585 9.94 -4.89 22.51
C LEU A 585 11.23 -5.21 23.24
N MET A 586 11.24 -5.03 24.58
CA MET A 586 12.43 -5.29 25.41
C MET A 586 12.85 -6.75 25.36
N GLN A 587 11.88 -7.68 25.38
CA GLN A 587 12.15 -9.11 25.28
C GLN A 587 12.60 -9.51 23.87
N LYS A 588 11.88 -9.09 22.84
CA LYS A 588 12.18 -9.46 21.44
C LYS A 588 13.58 -9.04 21.00
N TYR A 589 13.99 -7.83 21.39
CA TYR A 589 15.28 -7.29 21.00
C TYR A 589 16.37 -7.46 22.06
N GLU A 590 16.10 -8.27 23.08
CA GLU A 590 17.06 -8.60 24.16
C GLU A 590 17.72 -7.35 24.75
N VAL A 591 16.93 -6.28 24.95
CA VAL A 591 17.44 -5.01 25.45
C VAL A 591 17.89 -5.19 26.90
N PRO A 592 19.12 -4.78 27.28
CA PRO A 592 19.56 -4.86 28.67
C PRO A 592 18.66 -4.07 29.62
N THR A 593 18.43 -4.60 30.82
CA THR A 593 17.63 -3.93 31.86
C THR A 593 18.29 -2.63 32.32
N SER A 594 17.48 -1.67 32.73
CA SER A 594 17.92 -0.37 33.23
C SER A 594 18.58 -0.48 34.62
N ALA A 595 19.56 0.38 34.87
CA ALA A 595 20.03 0.60 36.22
C ALA A 595 19.00 1.36 37.07
N PRO A 596 18.98 1.18 38.41
CA PRO A 596 18.12 1.97 39.28
C PRO A 596 18.30 3.48 39.07
N ARG A 597 17.22 4.25 39.07
CA ARG A 597 17.27 5.70 38.94
C ARG A 597 17.88 6.34 40.19
N THR A 598 18.97 7.11 40.03
CA THR A 598 19.66 7.81 41.13
C THR A 598 19.75 9.33 40.90
N ASP A 599 19.27 9.78 39.75
CA ASP A 599 19.44 11.13 39.22
C ASP A 599 18.10 11.90 39.11
N ALA A 600 17.10 11.52 39.89
CA ALA A 600 15.77 12.15 39.86
C ALA A 600 15.85 13.66 40.18
N ILE A 601 15.29 14.48 39.28
CA ILE A 601 15.13 15.91 39.53
C ILE A 601 14.03 16.12 40.58
N PRO A 602 14.24 16.93 41.63
CA PRO A 602 13.20 17.23 42.61
C PRO A 602 11.95 17.82 41.94
N VAL A 603 10.79 17.30 42.31
CA VAL A 603 9.49 17.71 41.76
C VAL A 603 8.75 18.68 42.72
N ASP A 604 9.01 18.60 44.02
CA ASP A 604 8.46 19.41 45.06
C ASP A 604 9.54 20.22 45.78
N TRP A 605 9.13 21.23 46.57
CA TRP A 605 10.03 22.06 47.40
C TRP A 605 9.40 22.60 48.66
#